data_1bd026dfd40a8bf6e61ed94e853a3551
#
_entry.id   1bd026dfd40a8bf6e61ed94e853a3551
#
_cell.length_a   1.000
_cell.length_b   1.000
_cell.length_c   1.000
_cell.angle_alpha   90.00
_cell.angle_beta   90.00
_cell.angle_gamma   90.00
#
_symmetry.space_group_name_H-M   'P 1'
#
loop_
_entity.id
_entity.type
_entity.pdbx_description
1 polymer ?
#
loop_
_entity_poly.entity_id
_entity_poly.type
_entity_poly.pdbx_seq_one_letter_code
_entity_poly.pdbx_strand_id
1 'polypeptide(L)'
;MKSNVAIFSDIHLGVHQNSDFWLGIANKWADWYINEMHKQGITDIIFCGDFFHYRDEISVKTLNFAKDLLDKFSEFNITMITGNHDAWYKDTSEINSLSILKGRSNLTIYDKLETITVGNRRLTFCPWGTKIEDIPSCDIIFGHFELENFKMNGFKVCDHGDDPEVLISKAPLVFTGHFHLRDEKTFEGKKRIVYVGNPYEMDFGDSLQQKGFYTLDINELTYKFTENKVTPKHIKVFLSKLITDKDPIKFFNDVITNNIIKLIIDKNINTDHLDLLVAKLSSYRPCEIRIDYDVNYNKVKFSEESDFDLSGVDIIEAITEFVNLLDIENKSEVVKYTTDLFARSTDRP
;
A
#
# COMPACT_ATOMS: atom_id res chain seq x y z
N MET A 1 20.30 18.63 -7.98
CA MET A 1 20.25 17.22 -7.52
C MET A 1 21.67 16.69 -7.43
N LYS A 2 22.03 16.04 -6.30
CA LYS A 2 23.33 15.36 -6.14
C LYS A 2 23.30 13.98 -6.78
N SER A 3 24.46 13.31 -6.85
CA SER A 3 24.55 11.96 -7.42
C SER A 3 23.90 10.87 -6.54
N ASN A 4 23.87 11.07 -5.22
CA ASN A 4 23.24 10.13 -4.30
C ASN A 4 21.84 10.64 -3.93
N VAL A 5 20.82 9.85 -4.23
CA VAL A 5 19.41 10.19 -3.98
C VAL A 5 18.73 9.05 -3.24
N ALA A 6 17.73 9.40 -2.44
CA ALA A 6 16.81 8.41 -1.87
C ALA A 6 15.50 8.40 -2.66
N ILE A 7 14.89 7.23 -2.79
CA ILE A 7 13.70 7.00 -3.61
C ILE A 7 12.66 6.30 -2.74
N PHE A 8 11.45 6.86 -2.67
CA PHE A 8 10.28 6.20 -2.10
C PHE A 8 9.02 6.53 -2.90
N SER A 9 7.92 5.85 -2.64
CA SER A 9 6.66 5.97 -3.37
C SER A 9 5.46 5.62 -2.50
N ASP A 10 4.26 5.89 -2.97
CA ASP A 10 2.99 5.33 -2.49
C ASP A 10 2.78 5.52 -0.99
N ILE A 11 2.93 6.76 -0.49
CA ILE A 11 2.74 7.08 0.94
C ILE A 11 1.25 7.16 1.33
N HIS A 12 0.36 7.45 0.38
CA HIS A 12 -1.10 7.46 0.51
C HIS A 12 -1.63 8.19 1.76
N LEU A 13 -1.25 9.45 1.95
CA LEU A 13 -1.75 10.26 3.05
C LEU A 13 -3.28 10.34 3.02
N GLY A 14 -3.91 10.05 4.15
CA GLY A 14 -5.37 10.01 4.27
C GLY A 14 -6.00 8.62 4.13
N VAL A 15 -5.20 7.57 3.89
CA VAL A 15 -5.69 6.19 3.90
C VAL A 15 -6.53 5.87 5.15
N HIS A 16 -7.47 4.92 5.03
CA HIS A 16 -8.37 4.54 6.11
C HIS A 16 -9.16 5.72 6.71
N GLN A 17 -9.85 6.47 5.82
CA GLN A 17 -10.77 7.56 6.21
C GLN A 17 -10.10 8.69 6.98
N ASN A 18 -8.87 9.07 6.57
CA ASN A 18 -8.09 10.13 7.19
C ASN A 18 -7.82 9.88 8.69
N SER A 19 -7.60 8.64 9.08
CA SER A 19 -7.40 8.20 10.46
C SER A 19 -6.15 8.82 11.08
N ASP A 20 -6.28 9.35 12.31
CA ASP A 20 -5.14 9.87 13.08
C ASP A 20 -4.08 8.79 13.37
N PHE A 21 -4.51 7.54 13.55
CA PHE A 21 -3.61 6.42 13.73
C PHE A 21 -2.69 6.23 12.51
N TRP A 22 -3.24 6.29 11.29
CA TRP A 22 -2.47 6.13 10.06
C TRP A 22 -1.60 7.34 9.74
N LEU A 23 -2.07 8.56 10.01
CA LEU A 23 -1.23 9.76 9.96
C LEU A 23 -0.07 9.66 10.96
N GLY A 24 -0.31 9.09 12.15
CA GLY A 24 0.73 8.82 13.14
C GLY A 24 1.78 7.81 12.67
N ILE A 25 1.38 6.76 11.91
CA ILE A 25 2.31 5.81 11.27
C ILE A 25 3.18 6.53 10.22
N ALA A 26 2.57 7.34 9.36
CA ALA A 26 3.29 8.13 8.36
C ALA A 26 4.29 9.09 9.02
N ASN A 27 3.91 9.73 10.12
CA ASN A 27 4.79 10.60 10.90
C ASN A 27 5.99 9.83 11.50
N LYS A 28 5.73 8.66 12.11
CA LYS A 28 6.78 7.80 12.67
C LYS A 28 7.74 7.30 11.61
N TRP A 29 7.22 6.95 10.43
CA TRP A 29 8.04 6.60 9.27
C TRP A 29 8.91 7.79 8.83
N ALA A 30 8.35 8.98 8.73
CA ALA A 30 9.07 10.17 8.31
C ALA A 30 10.24 10.50 9.24
N ASP A 31 10.03 10.42 10.57
CA ASP A 31 11.08 10.65 11.56
C ASP A 31 12.23 9.63 11.39
N TRP A 32 11.90 8.36 11.16
CA TRP A 32 12.89 7.32 10.88
C TRP A 32 13.62 7.57 9.55
N TYR A 33 12.87 7.91 8.49
CA TYR A 33 13.42 8.15 7.16
C TYR A 33 14.41 9.32 7.16
N ILE A 34 14.07 10.43 7.80
CA ILE A 34 14.95 11.60 7.98
C ILE A 34 16.25 11.19 8.69
N ASN A 35 16.15 10.41 9.76
CA ASN A 35 17.33 9.91 10.46
C ASN A 35 18.21 9.01 9.57
N GLU A 36 17.63 8.18 8.73
CA GLU A 36 18.40 7.35 7.78
C GLU A 36 19.06 8.21 6.68
N MET A 37 18.36 9.26 6.21
CA MET A 37 18.92 10.23 5.26
C MET A 37 20.16 10.94 5.84
N HIS A 38 20.09 11.41 7.09
CA HIS A 38 21.23 12.03 7.79
C HIS A 38 22.40 11.05 7.95
N LYS A 39 22.13 9.80 8.38
CA LYS A 39 23.19 8.77 8.52
C LYS A 39 23.91 8.49 7.21
N GLN A 40 23.21 8.56 6.08
CA GLN A 40 23.74 8.29 4.76
C GLN A 40 24.28 9.55 4.04
N GLY A 41 24.10 10.75 4.62
CA GLY A 41 24.52 12.02 4.05
C GLY A 41 23.75 12.39 2.76
N ILE A 42 22.52 11.90 2.60
CA ILE A 42 21.67 12.12 1.43
C ILE A 42 20.79 13.35 1.67
N THR A 43 20.72 14.23 0.68
CA THR A 43 19.95 15.48 0.74
C THR A 43 18.90 15.60 -0.35
N ASP A 44 18.90 14.69 -1.31
CA ASP A 44 17.99 14.72 -2.46
C ASP A 44 17.09 13.50 -2.44
N ILE A 45 15.79 13.73 -2.60
CA ILE A 45 14.74 12.73 -2.54
C ILE A 45 13.99 12.72 -3.87
N ILE A 46 13.68 11.53 -4.36
CA ILE A 46 12.77 11.30 -5.49
C ILE A 46 11.54 10.54 -4.96
N PHE A 47 10.37 11.08 -5.22
CA PHE A 47 9.09 10.49 -4.87
C PHE A 47 8.34 10.07 -6.14
N CYS A 48 8.04 8.77 -6.24
CA CYS A 48 7.49 8.16 -7.45
C CYS A 48 5.96 8.06 -7.48
N GLY A 49 5.23 9.04 -6.90
CA GLY A 49 3.78 9.17 -7.02
C GLY A 49 2.97 8.60 -5.87
N ASP A 50 1.68 8.89 -5.87
CA ASP A 50 0.68 8.52 -4.87
C ASP A 50 0.97 9.10 -3.47
N PHE A 51 0.99 10.44 -3.43
CA PHE A 51 1.18 11.16 -2.17
C PHE A 51 -0.11 11.19 -1.34
N PHE A 52 -1.26 11.48 -1.96
CA PHE A 52 -2.57 11.40 -1.33
C PHE A 52 -3.29 10.09 -1.67
N HIS A 53 -4.18 9.64 -0.78
CA HIS A 53 -4.94 8.41 -1.00
C HIS A 53 -6.21 8.64 -1.81
N TYR A 54 -6.96 9.70 -1.52
CA TYR A 54 -8.21 10.02 -2.20
C TYR A 54 -7.97 11.06 -3.28
N ARG A 55 -8.40 10.75 -4.52
CA ARG A 55 -8.22 11.65 -5.68
C ARG A 55 -9.25 12.74 -5.79
N ASP A 56 -10.44 12.50 -5.28
CA ASP A 56 -11.62 13.36 -5.41
C ASP A 56 -11.82 14.26 -4.19
N GLU A 57 -11.33 13.88 -3.02
CA GLU A 57 -11.51 14.62 -1.78
C GLU A 57 -10.30 14.47 -0.85
N ILE A 58 -9.71 15.58 -0.44
CA ILE A 58 -8.64 15.60 0.55
C ILE A 58 -9.13 16.34 1.78
N SER A 59 -9.20 15.68 2.92
CA SER A 59 -9.65 16.30 4.16
C SER A 59 -8.70 17.42 4.61
N VAL A 60 -9.25 18.45 5.27
CA VAL A 60 -8.46 19.53 5.87
C VAL A 60 -7.40 18.99 6.84
N LYS A 61 -7.72 17.93 7.59
CA LYS A 61 -6.78 17.23 8.47
C LYS A 61 -5.58 16.70 7.71
N THR A 62 -5.81 15.96 6.62
CA THR A 62 -4.76 15.40 5.78
C THR A 62 -3.93 16.49 5.09
N LEU A 63 -4.55 17.58 4.63
CA LEU A 63 -3.82 18.72 4.08
C LEU A 63 -2.89 19.38 5.10
N ASN A 64 -3.36 19.61 6.33
CA ASN A 64 -2.51 20.15 7.39
C ASN A 64 -1.37 19.18 7.72
N PHE A 65 -1.66 17.90 7.82
CA PHE A 65 -0.62 16.90 8.05
C PHE A 65 0.41 16.87 6.93
N ALA A 66 -0.02 16.92 5.67
CA ALA A 66 0.87 16.96 4.50
C ALA A 66 1.79 18.19 4.53
N LYS A 67 1.24 19.37 4.91
CA LYS A 67 2.02 20.58 5.11
C LYS A 67 3.10 20.36 6.17
N ASP A 68 2.73 19.87 7.36
CA ASP A 68 3.64 19.67 8.48
C ASP A 68 4.71 18.60 8.15
N LEU A 69 4.33 17.54 7.41
CA LEU A 69 5.25 16.53 6.90
C LEU A 69 6.29 17.15 5.97
N LEU A 70 5.87 17.98 5.00
CA LEU A 70 6.78 18.64 4.07
C LEU A 70 7.65 19.70 4.78
N ASP A 71 7.17 20.31 5.86
CA ASP A 71 7.97 21.21 6.70
C ASP A 71 9.09 20.46 7.43
N LYS A 72 8.84 19.21 7.88
CA LYS A 72 9.89 18.31 8.40
C LYS A 72 10.97 18.00 7.36
N PHE A 73 10.58 17.88 6.10
CA PHE A 73 11.49 17.63 4.98
C PHE A 73 12.13 18.90 4.39
N SER A 74 12.01 20.06 5.05
CA SER A 74 12.45 21.36 4.49
C SER A 74 13.96 21.45 4.19
N GLU A 75 14.78 20.64 4.83
CA GLU A 75 16.22 20.57 4.58
C GLU A 75 16.62 19.71 3.36
N PHE A 76 15.69 18.92 2.81
CA PHE A 76 15.92 18.05 1.66
C PHE A 76 15.35 18.67 0.39
N ASN A 77 16.02 18.44 -0.74
CA ASN A 77 15.48 18.75 -2.06
C ASN A 77 14.60 17.58 -2.52
N ILE A 78 13.33 17.83 -2.74
CA ILE A 78 12.35 16.80 -3.10
C ILE A 78 11.94 16.99 -4.55
N THR A 79 12.07 15.93 -5.34
CA THR A 79 11.49 15.85 -6.68
C THR A 79 10.34 14.84 -6.65
N MET A 80 9.13 15.26 -6.99
CA MET A 80 7.93 14.42 -7.01
C MET A 80 7.39 14.27 -8.41
N ILE A 81 6.85 13.11 -8.71
CA ILE A 81 5.95 12.90 -9.84
C ILE A 81 4.54 12.61 -9.35
N THR A 82 3.54 12.88 -10.17
CA THR A 82 2.14 12.58 -9.87
C THR A 82 1.84 11.10 -10.10
N GLY A 83 1.22 10.45 -9.11
CA GLY A 83 0.67 9.11 -9.24
C GLY A 83 -0.82 9.11 -9.65
N ASN A 84 -1.43 7.93 -9.78
CA ASN A 84 -2.83 7.81 -10.19
C ASN A 84 -3.82 8.23 -9.09
N HIS A 85 -3.44 8.13 -7.81
CA HIS A 85 -4.24 8.64 -6.70
C HIS A 85 -4.11 10.16 -6.52
N ASP A 86 -3.07 10.78 -7.05
CA ASP A 86 -2.93 12.22 -7.07
C ASP A 86 -3.67 12.87 -8.25
N ALA A 87 -3.90 12.12 -9.34
CA ALA A 87 -4.53 12.60 -10.57
C ALA A 87 -6.05 12.51 -10.50
N TRP A 88 -6.76 13.55 -10.97
CA TRP A 88 -8.22 13.55 -11.10
C TRP A 88 -8.71 12.61 -12.18
N TYR A 89 -8.08 12.66 -13.36
CA TYR A 89 -8.42 11.80 -14.49
C TYR A 89 -7.67 10.46 -14.44
N LYS A 90 -8.24 9.44 -15.10
CA LYS A 90 -7.66 8.09 -15.11
C LYS A 90 -6.42 7.96 -15.99
N ASP A 91 -6.29 8.81 -17.00
CA ASP A 91 -5.33 8.70 -18.09
C ASP A 91 -4.39 9.91 -18.25
N THR A 92 -4.50 10.92 -17.37
CA THR A 92 -3.66 12.12 -17.41
C THR A 92 -3.47 12.73 -16.02
N SER A 93 -2.31 13.33 -15.79
CA SER A 93 -1.95 14.07 -14.57
C SER A 93 -2.20 15.58 -14.67
N GLU A 94 -2.91 16.05 -15.70
CA GLU A 94 -3.08 17.49 -15.97
C GLU A 94 -3.76 18.24 -14.82
N ILE A 95 -4.78 17.61 -14.20
CA ILE A 95 -5.38 18.11 -12.95
C ILE A 95 -4.99 17.11 -11.85
N ASN A 96 -4.28 17.61 -10.85
CA ASN A 96 -3.76 16.78 -9.76
C ASN A 96 -3.69 17.52 -8.42
N SER A 97 -3.74 16.75 -7.34
CA SER A 97 -3.72 17.25 -5.97
C SER A 97 -2.37 17.86 -5.55
N LEU A 98 -1.25 17.40 -6.16
CA LEU A 98 0.08 17.91 -5.83
C LEU A 98 0.26 19.38 -6.22
N SER A 99 -0.58 19.90 -7.12
CA SER A 99 -0.54 21.30 -7.56
C SER A 99 -0.68 22.30 -6.40
N ILE A 100 -1.39 21.93 -5.31
CA ILE A 100 -1.55 22.77 -4.10
C ILE A 100 -0.26 22.89 -3.28
N LEU A 101 0.70 21.99 -3.50
CA LEU A 101 1.99 21.95 -2.81
C LEU A 101 3.06 22.78 -3.52
N LYS A 102 2.80 23.22 -4.75
CA LYS A 102 3.73 24.05 -5.55
C LYS A 102 4.06 25.37 -4.84
N GLY A 103 5.27 25.89 -5.06
CA GLY A 103 5.74 27.15 -4.48
C GLY A 103 6.67 27.00 -3.28
N ARG A 104 6.93 25.79 -2.81
CA ARG A 104 8.00 25.51 -1.84
C ARG A 104 9.35 25.47 -2.54
N SER A 105 10.35 26.17 -2.00
CA SER A 105 11.68 26.32 -2.63
C SER A 105 12.47 25.02 -2.76
N ASN A 106 12.18 24.05 -1.89
CA ASN A 106 12.83 22.74 -1.85
C ASN A 106 12.04 21.64 -2.57
N LEU A 107 10.90 21.98 -3.22
CA LEU A 107 10.01 21.00 -3.83
C LEU A 107 9.85 21.29 -5.34
N THR A 108 10.21 20.30 -6.15
CA THR A 108 9.97 20.26 -7.60
C THR A 108 8.91 19.18 -7.89
N ILE A 109 7.85 19.55 -8.59
CA ILE A 109 6.77 18.60 -8.97
C ILE A 109 6.69 18.54 -10.49
N TYR A 110 6.89 17.35 -11.03
CA TYR A 110 6.69 17.04 -12.44
C TYR A 110 5.31 16.39 -12.62
N ASP A 111 4.39 17.12 -13.19
CA ASP A 111 3.06 16.65 -13.60
C ASP A 111 2.97 16.38 -15.12
N LYS A 112 4.09 16.50 -15.81
CA LYS A 112 4.30 16.14 -17.22
C LYS A 112 5.64 15.46 -17.38
N LEU A 113 5.79 14.72 -18.49
CA LEU A 113 7.06 14.11 -18.88
C LEU A 113 8.16 15.16 -18.89
N GLU A 114 9.22 14.94 -18.15
CA GLU A 114 10.36 15.85 -18.04
C GLU A 114 11.68 15.08 -18.03
N THR A 115 12.70 15.63 -18.71
CA THR A 115 14.05 15.02 -18.72
C THR A 115 15.06 16.05 -18.29
N ILE A 116 15.84 15.71 -17.28
CA ILE A 116 16.94 16.55 -16.79
C ILE A 116 18.27 15.82 -16.91
N THR A 117 19.36 16.59 -16.82
CA THR A 117 20.72 16.02 -16.78
C THR A 117 21.32 16.26 -15.40
N VAL A 118 21.83 15.20 -14.77
CA VAL A 118 22.55 15.23 -13.50
C VAL A 118 23.93 14.61 -13.72
N GLY A 119 24.96 15.43 -13.65
CA GLY A 119 26.29 15.02 -14.08
C GLY A 119 26.29 14.64 -15.57
N ASN A 120 26.63 13.39 -15.88
CA ASN A 120 26.62 12.85 -17.23
C ASN A 120 25.40 11.96 -17.54
N ARG A 121 24.42 11.90 -16.64
CA ARG A 121 23.26 11.03 -16.73
C ARG A 121 21.99 11.81 -17.08
N ARG A 122 21.20 11.25 -17.97
CA ARG A 122 19.87 11.74 -18.33
C ARG A 122 18.82 11.00 -17.50
N LEU A 123 18.06 11.74 -16.71
CA LEU A 123 16.99 11.25 -15.85
C LEU A 123 15.67 11.70 -16.42
N THR A 124 14.75 10.79 -16.64
CA THR A 124 13.40 11.09 -17.14
C THR A 124 12.35 10.77 -16.07
N PHE A 125 11.50 11.75 -15.80
CA PHE A 125 10.40 11.68 -14.84
C PHE A 125 9.09 11.52 -15.61
N CYS A 126 8.39 10.44 -15.31
CA CYS A 126 7.20 10.00 -16.02
C CYS A 126 6.03 9.92 -15.03
N PRO A 127 5.25 11.00 -14.85
CA PRO A 127 4.05 10.97 -14.03
C PRO A 127 3.01 10.02 -14.63
N TRP A 128 1.96 9.72 -13.86
CA TRP A 128 0.85 8.89 -14.30
C TRP A 128 0.25 9.37 -15.62
N GLY A 129 -0.09 8.43 -16.52
CA GLY A 129 -0.61 8.71 -17.84
C GLY A 129 0.46 9.05 -18.89
N THR A 130 1.76 9.00 -18.54
CA THR A 130 2.84 9.14 -19.52
C THR A 130 2.84 7.95 -20.47
N LYS A 131 2.71 8.21 -21.78
CA LYS A 131 2.81 7.16 -22.79
C LYS A 131 4.26 6.76 -23.02
N ILE A 132 4.54 5.45 -23.06
CA ILE A 132 5.91 4.93 -23.20
C ILE A 132 6.56 5.37 -24.50
N GLU A 133 5.80 5.48 -25.59
CA GLU A 133 6.30 5.94 -26.87
C GLU A 133 6.90 7.36 -26.83
N ASP A 134 6.37 8.23 -25.96
CA ASP A 134 6.84 9.62 -25.80
C ASP A 134 8.14 9.72 -24.99
N ILE A 135 8.51 8.66 -24.26
CA ILE A 135 9.69 8.66 -23.41
C ILE A 135 10.96 8.64 -24.26
N PRO A 136 11.85 9.65 -24.14
CA PRO A 136 13.12 9.64 -24.84
C PRO A 136 14.08 8.60 -24.25
N SER A 137 15.03 8.11 -25.04
CA SER A 137 16.11 7.27 -24.50
C SER A 137 16.90 8.05 -23.44
N CYS A 138 17.12 7.43 -22.29
CA CYS A 138 17.78 8.05 -21.15
C CYS A 138 18.56 7.01 -20.32
N ASP A 139 19.17 7.44 -19.20
CA ASP A 139 19.92 6.53 -18.34
C ASP A 139 19.05 5.94 -17.22
N ILE A 140 18.11 6.74 -16.68
CA ILE A 140 17.24 6.35 -15.59
C ILE A 140 15.84 6.91 -15.83
N ILE A 141 14.82 6.09 -15.62
CA ILE A 141 13.42 6.52 -15.56
C ILE A 141 12.92 6.44 -14.12
N PHE A 142 12.24 7.49 -13.67
CA PHE A 142 11.42 7.51 -12.47
C PHE A 142 9.97 7.68 -12.90
N GLY A 143 9.13 6.69 -12.61
CA GLY A 143 7.78 6.66 -13.15
C GLY A 143 6.74 6.23 -12.14
N HIS A 144 5.48 6.28 -12.59
CA HIS A 144 4.33 5.70 -11.90
C HIS A 144 3.53 4.92 -12.93
N PHE A 145 3.90 3.65 -13.14
CA PHE A 145 3.41 2.81 -14.24
C PHE A 145 2.62 1.61 -13.74
N GLU A 146 1.64 1.20 -14.52
CA GLU A 146 1.00 -0.10 -14.43
C GLU A 146 1.59 -1.01 -15.50
N LEU A 147 2.46 -1.96 -15.08
CA LEU A 147 3.17 -2.84 -15.99
C LEU A 147 2.67 -4.27 -15.85
N GLU A 148 2.44 -4.93 -16.99
CA GLU A 148 2.09 -6.34 -17.01
C GLU A 148 3.21 -7.22 -16.47
N ASN A 149 2.82 -8.41 -16.00
CA ASN A 149 3.70 -9.43 -15.43
C ASN A 149 4.37 -9.07 -14.09
N PHE A 150 4.19 -7.88 -13.52
CA PHE A 150 4.65 -7.55 -12.17
C PHE A 150 3.61 -7.92 -11.10
N LYS A 151 4.07 -8.13 -9.87
CA LYS A 151 3.20 -8.47 -8.76
C LYS A 151 2.47 -7.23 -8.24
N MET A 152 1.15 -7.25 -8.32
CA MET A 152 0.30 -6.20 -7.72
C MET A 152 0.23 -6.35 -6.19
N ASN A 153 0.17 -7.59 -5.71
CA ASN A 153 0.18 -7.96 -4.28
C ASN A 153 0.72 -9.39 -4.12
N GLY A 154 0.66 -9.93 -2.91
CA GLY A 154 1.18 -11.28 -2.60
C GLY A 154 0.55 -12.44 -3.39
N PHE A 155 -0.59 -12.21 -4.07
CA PHE A 155 -1.39 -13.25 -4.72
C PHE A 155 -1.67 -13.00 -6.19
N LYS A 156 -1.62 -11.75 -6.65
CA LYS A 156 -2.00 -11.35 -8.00
C LYS A 156 -0.83 -10.74 -8.76
N VAL A 157 -0.60 -11.26 -9.96
CA VAL A 157 0.28 -10.66 -10.97
C VAL A 157 -0.58 -9.84 -11.91
N CYS A 158 -0.09 -8.68 -12.33
CA CYS A 158 -0.78 -7.82 -13.29
C CYS A 158 -0.78 -8.50 -14.67
N ASP A 159 -1.95 -8.67 -15.24
CA ASP A 159 -2.19 -9.30 -16.55
C ASP A 159 -2.57 -8.28 -17.64
N HIS A 160 -2.45 -7.00 -17.34
CA HIS A 160 -2.76 -5.87 -18.21
C HIS A 160 -1.78 -4.72 -17.94
N GLY A 161 -1.94 -3.60 -18.63
CA GLY A 161 -1.05 -2.44 -18.48
C GLY A 161 -0.03 -2.38 -19.62
N ASP A 162 1.02 -1.62 -19.39
CA ASP A 162 2.06 -1.40 -20.39
C ASP A 162 3.06 -2.57 -20.44
N ASP A 163 3.64 -2.80 -21.64
CA ASP A 163 4.68 -3.82 -21.84
C ASP A 163 6.01 -3.37 -21.22
N PRO A 164 6.55 -4.09 -20.23
CA PRO A 164 7.81 -3.75 -19.59
C PRO A 164 9.02 -3.84 -20.54
N GLU A 165 8.98 -4.66 -21.62
CA GLU A 165 10.06 -4.74 -22.59
C GLU A 165 10.16 -3.45 -23.40
N VAL A 166 9.03 -2.81 -23.72
CA VAL A 166 9.01 -1.52 -24.39
C VAL A 166 9.56 -0.43 -23.48
N LEU A 167 9.17 -0.41 -22.22
CA LEU A 167 9.67 0.57 -21.24
C LEU A 167 11.18 0.43 -21.01
N ILE A 168 11.67 -0.79 -20.78
CA ILE A 168 13.10 -1.04 -20.53
C ILE A 168 13.99 -0.82 -21.75
N SER A 169 13.40 -0.75 -22.95
CA SER A 169 14.13 -0.35 -24.15
C SER A 169 14.60 1.11 -24.11
N LYS A 170 13.91 1.97 -23.33
CA LYS A 170 14.16 3.40 -23.20
C LYS A 170 15.29 3.75 -22.22
N ALA A 171 15.50 2.92 -21.18
CA ALA A 171 16.52 3.14 -20.16
C ALA A 171 17.03 1.83 -19.55
N PRO A 172 18.31 1.74 -19.12
CA PRO A 172 18.82 0.55 -18.44
C PRO A 172 18.32 0.38 -17.01
N LEU A 173 17.76 1.43 -16.38
CA LEU A 173 17.26 1.39 -15.02
C LEU A 173 15.97 2.19 -14.89
N VAL A 174 14.95 1.55 -14.31
CA VAL A 174 13.63 2.16 -14.05
C VAL A 174 13.26 1.95 -12.60
N PHE A 175 12.88 3.03 -11.91
CA PHE A 175 12.18 2.99 -10.62
C PHE A 175 10.74 3.45 -10.83
N THR A 176 9.78 2.70 -10.32
CA THR A 176 8.36 3.04 -10.46
C THR A 176 7.57 2.79 -9.18
N GLY A 177 6.57 3.64 -8.93
CA GLY A 177 5.50 3.42 -7.97
C GLY A 177 4.33 2.66 -8.58
N HIS A 178 3.15 2.76 -7.96
CA HIS A 178 1.86 2.18 -8.29
C HIS A 178 1.59 0.84 -7.61
N PHE A 179 2.45 -0.17 -7.73
CA PHE A 179 2.26 -1.41 -6.98
C PHE A 179 2.90 -1.30 -5.61
N HIS A 180 2.11 -1.59 -4.57
CA HIS A 180 2.56 -1.50 -3.17
C HIS A 180 3.56 -2.59 -2.80
N LEU A 181 3.61 -3.68 -3.56
CA LEU A 181 4.61 -4.72 -3.40
C LEU A 181 5.92 -4.29 -4.05
N ARG A 182 7.00 -4.33 -3.28
CA ARG A 182 8.35 -4.20 -3.83
C ARG A 182 8.65 -5.41 -4.72
N ASP A 183 8.92 -5.16 -6.00
CA ASP A 183 9.25 -6.20 -6.98
C ASP A 183 10.38 -5.71 -7.90
N GLU A 184 11.20 -6.62 -8.37
CA GLU A 184 12.31 -6.30 -9.27
C GLU A 184 12.45 -7.36 -10.35
N LYS A 185 12.59 -6.91 -11.59
CA LYS A 185 12.89 -7.77 -12.74
C LYS A 185 14.14 -7.32 -13.48
N THR A 186 14.94 -8.31 -13.83
CA THR A 186 16.13 -8.12 -14.66
C THR A 186 15.84 -8.58 -16.08
N PHE A 187 16.19 -7.72 -17.04
CA PHE A 187 16.03 -7.91 -18.47
C PHE A 187 17.39 -8.12 -19.16
N GLU A 188 17.37 -8.38 -20.45
CA GLU A 188 18.59 -8.54 -21.25
C GLU A 188 19.54 -7.35 -21.06
N GLY A 189 20.84 -7.62 -21.06
CA GLY A 189 21.87 -6.60 -20.84
C GLY A 189 21.96 -6.08 -19.40
N LYS A 190 21.41 -6.82 -18.43
CA LYS A 190 21.35 -6.45 -16.99
C LYS A 190 20.51 -5.19 -16.72
N LYS A 191 19.62 -4.83 -17.60
CA LYS A 191 18.65 -3.76 -17.40
C LYS A 191 17.64 -4.16 -16.31
N ARG A 192 17.10 -3.21 -15.55
CA ARG A 192 16.24 -3.50 -14.40
C ARG A 192 15.05 -2.55 -14.29
N ILE A 193 13.90 -3.12 -13.98
CA ILE A 193 12.72 -2.38 -13.53
C ILE A 193 12.49 -2.74 -12.05
N VAL A 194 12.38 -1.70 -11.22
CA VAL A 194 12.22 -1.79 -9.77
C VAL A 194 10.93 -1.10 -9.38
N TYR A 195 9.93 -1.87 -8.94
CA TYR A 195 8.80 -1.32 -8.18
C TYR A 195 9.26 -1.00 -6.77
N VAL A 196 9.14 0.26 -6.39
CA VAL A 196 9.63 0.78 -5.10
C VAL A 196 8.79 0.22 -3.95
N GLY A 197 7.48 0.10 -4.17
CA GLY A 197 6.50 -0.28 -3.16
C GLY A 197 6.23 0.84 -2.15
N ASN A 198 5.18 0.66 -1.35
CA ASN A 198 4.85 1.59 -0.28
C ASN A 198 5.87 1.53 0.87
N PRO A 199 6.06 2.65 1.62
CA PRO A 199 7.13 2.77 2.60
C PRO A 199 6.84 2.07 3.94
N TYR A 200 5.59 1.70 4.20
CA TYR A 200 5.10 0.95 5.37
C TYR A 200 3.86 0.14 4.97
N GLU A 201 3.55 -0.89 5.74
CA GLU A 201 2.37 -1.73 5.49
C GLU A 201 1.08 -0.94 5.73
N MET A 202 0.12 -1.00 4.79
CA MET A 202 -1.16 -0.30 4.87
C MET A 202 -2.33 -1.23 5.14
N ASP A 203 -2.20 -2.50 4.80
CA ASP A 203 -3.21 -3.52 5.05
C ASP A 203 -2.62 -4.93 5.19
N PHE A 204 -3.49 -5.95 5.37
CA PHE A 204 -3.07 -7.35 5.45
C PHE A 204 -2.62 -7.96 4.11
N GLY A 205 -2.78 -7.26 2.99
CA GLY A 205 -2.18 -7.61 1.70
C GLY A 205 -0.69 -7.34 1.67
N ASP A 206 -0.23 -6.37 2.44
CA ASP A 206 1.17 -6.00 2.62
C ASP A 206 1.91 -6.90 3.63
N SER A 207 1.20 -7.75 4.35
CA SER A 207 1.76 -8.62 5.40
C SER A 207 2.93 -9.45 4.87
N LEU A 208 3.99 -9.56 5.67
CA LEU A 208 5.22 -10.28 5.36
C LEU A 208 6.08 -9.65 4.24
N GLN A 209 5.77 -8.43 3.82
CA GLN A 209 6.54 -7.70 2.83
C GLN A 209 7.60 -6.81 3.49
N GLN A 210 8.77 -6.69 2.83
CA GLN A 210 9.75 -5.71 3.25
C GLN A 210 9.35 -4.34 2.69
N LYS A 211 9.06 -3.39 3.57
CA LYS A 211 8.74 -1.99 3.25
C LYS A 211 9.93 -1.10 3.56
N GLY A 212 10.06 0.03 2.88
CA GLY A 212 11.18 0.94 3.09
C GLY A 212 11.43 1.88 1.93
N PHE A 213 12.69 2.13 1.63
CA PHE A 213 13.12 3.02 0.55
C PHE A 213 14.41 2.53 -0.11
N TYR A 214 14.70 3.06 -1.30
CA TYR A 214 15.96 2.83 -1.99
C TYR A 214 16.89 4.03 -1.88
N THR A 215 18.18 3.79 -1.89
CA THR A 215 19.22 4.79 -2.18
C THR A 215 19.91 4.44 -3.48
N LEU A 216 20.12 5.42 -4.35
CA LEU A 216 20.68 5.25 -5.68
C LEU A 216 21.89 6.17 -5.86
N ASP A 217 23.01 5.61 -6.32
CA ASP A 217 24.09 6.38 -6.94
C ASP A 217 23.79 6.52 -8.44
N ILE A 218 23.45 7.74 -8.84
CA ILE A 218 23.08 8.07 -10.23
C ILE A 218 24.25 7.83 -11.20
N ASN A 219 25.50 8.08 -10.78
CA ASN A 219 26.65 7.93 -11.66
C ASN A 219 26.96 6.45 -11.93
N GLU A 220 26.95 5.63 -10.87
CA GLU A 220 27.31 4.21 -10.95
C GLU A 220 26.11 3.30 -11.29
N LEU A 221 24.88 3.83 -11.28
CA LEU A 221 23.64 3.07 -11.45
C LEU A 221 23.52 1.91 -10.45
N THR A 222 24.05 2.11 -9.24
CA THR A 222 23.96 1.15 -8.14
C THR A 222 23.00 1.62 -7.07
N TYR A 223 22.23 0.71 -6.51
CA TYR A 223 21.22 1.05 -5.52
C TYR A 223 21.17 0.02 -4.40
N LYS A 224 20.65 0.46 -3.26
CA LYS A 224 20.48 -0.34 -2.05
C LYS A 224 19.10 -0.08 -1.46
N PHE A 225 18.47 -1.14 -0.97
CA PHE A 225 17.23 -1.07 -0.20
C PHE A 225 17.52 -0.93 1.29
N THR A 226 16.81 -0.02 1.96
CA THR A 226 16.82 0.15 3.42
C THR A 226 15.43 -0.19 3.97
N GLU A 227 15.35 -1.27 4.77
CA GLU A 227 14.09 -1.77 5.33
C GLU A 227 13.60 -0.90 6.48
N ASN A 228 12.32 -0.54 6.43
CA ASN A 228 11.60 0.10 7.53
C ASN A 228 11.23 -0.95 8.59
N LYS A 229 11.80 -0.80 9.79
CA LYS A 229 11.55 -1.67 10.95
C LYS A 229 10.85 -0.96 12.11
N VAL A 230 10.43 0.30 11.90
CA VAL A 230 9.90 1.12 12.99
C VAL A 230 8.38 1.23 12.99
N THR A 231 7.73 1.05 11.84
CA THR A 231 6.27 1.11 11.75
C THR A 231 5.63 -0.26 12.06
N PRO A 232 4.36 -0.28 12.49
CA PRO A 232 3.64 -1.51 12.75
C PRO A 232 3.58 -2.42 11.52
N LYS A 233 3.59 -3.74 11.78
CA LYS A 233 3.35 -4.77 10.77
C LYS A 233 1.96 -5.36 10.93
N HIS A 234 1.37 -5.86 9.84
CA HIS A 234 0.12 -6.60 9.82
C HIS A 234 0.39 -8.09 9.98
N ILE A 235 -0.01 -8.67 11.08
CA ILE A 235 0.31 -10.05 11.42
C ILE A 235 -0.96 -10.89 11.58
N LYS A 236 -1.05 -11.97 10.81
CA LYS A 236 -2.10 -12.98 10.94
C LYS A 236 -1.68 -14.03 11.95
N VAL A 237 -2.46 -14.19 13.02
CA VAL A 237 -2.22 -15.13 14.11
C VAL A 237 -3.35 -16.13 14.14
N PHE A 238 -3.05 -17.41 13.95
CA PHE A 238 -4.04 -18.50 13.99
C PHE A 238 -4.18 -19.02 15.42
N LEU A 239 -5.42 -19.17 15.91
CA LEU A 239 -5.71 -19.72 17.23
C LEU A 239 -5.05 -21.09 17.43
N SER A 240 -5.11 -21.98 16.44
CA SER A 240 -4.49 -23.30 16.47
C SER A 240 -2.98 -23.25 16.72
N LYS A 241 -2.28 -22.23 16.21
CA LYS A 241 -0.84 -22.03 16.42
C LYS A 241 -0.53 -21.50 17.81
N LEU A 242 -1.35 -20.58 18.33
CA LEU A 242 -1.18 -20.05 19.70
C LEU A 242 -1.24 -21.12 20.78
N ILE A 243 -2.10 -22.14 20.59
CA ILE A 243 -2.27 -23.22 21.56
C ILE A 243 -1.08 -24.20 21.56
N THR A 244 -0.32 -24.26 20.45
CA THR A 244 0.77 -25.23 20.25
C THR A 244 2.17 -24.63 20.38
N ASP A 245 2.28 -23.29 20.59
CA ASP A 245 3.58 -22.64 20.68
C ASP A 245 4.33 -23.03 21.96
N LYS A 246 5.62 -23.34 21.82
CA LYS A 246 6.48 -23.79 22.91
C LYS A 246 6.98 -22.65 23.81
N ASP A 247 7.00 -21.39 23.31
CA ASP A 247 7.40 -20.21 24.04
C ASP A 247 6.42 -19.04 23.77
N PRO A 248 5.22 -19.09 24.35
CA PRO A 248 4.20 -18.09 24.10
C PRO A 248 4.62 -16.67 24.55
N ILE A 249 5.46 -16.54 25.59
CA ILE A 249 5.88 -15.22 26.09
C ILE A 249 6.77 -14.51 25.07
N LYS A 250 7.75 -15.22 24.50
CA LYS A 250 8.63 -14.68 23.46
C LYS A 250 7.81 -14.32 22.21
N PHE A 251 6.93 -15.22 21.77
CA PHE A 251 6.03 -14.97 20.65
C PHE A 251 5.21 -13.68 20.87
N PHE A 252 4.59 -13.52 22.03
CA PHE A 252 3.78 -12.34 22.30
C PHE A 252 4.60 -11.04 22.29
N ASN A 253 5.81 -11.04 22.85
CA ASN A 253 6.66 -9.86 22.86
C ASN A 253 7.16 -9.51 21.46
N ASP A 254 7.61 -10.49 20.69
CA ASP A 254 8.27 -10.25 19.39
C ASP A 254 7.26 -10.01 18.26
N VAL A 255 6.05 -10.59 18.36
CA VAL A 255 5.06 -10.62 17.28
C VAL A 255 3.88 -9.70 17.55
N ILE A 256 3.38 -9.63 18.80
CA ILE A 256 2.15 -8.89 19.13
C ILE A 256 2.42 -7.42 19.43
N THR A 257 3.49 -7.12 20.18
CA THR A 257 3.78 -5.78 20.65
C THR A 257 3.99 -4.79 19.48
N ASN A 258 3.27 -3.67 19.52
CA ASN A 258 3.33 -2.58 18.54
C ASN A 258 2.95 -2.98 17.09
N ASN A 259 2.31 -4.12 16.87
CA ASN A 259 1.84 -4.56 15.56
C ASN A 259 0.31 -4.56 15.47
N ILE A 260 -0.22 -4.64 14.25
CA ILE A 260 -1.64 -4.79 13.95
C ILE A 260 -1.92 -6.28 13.78
N ILE A 261 -2.78 -6.83 14.64
CA ILE A 261 -3.00 -8.26 14.73
C ILE A 261 -4.36 -8.64 14.16
N LYS A 262 -4.37 -9.64 13.28
CA LYS A 262 -5.58 -10.34 12.88
C LYS A 262 -5.57 -11.73 13.52
N LEU A 263 -6.37 -11.90 14.58
CA LEU A 263 -6.57 -13.19 15.21
C LEU A 263 -7.57 -14.00 14.40
N ILE A 264 -7.10 -15.08 13.79
CA ILE A 264 -7.93 -15.99 12.98
C ILE A 264 -8.39 -17.15 13.87
N ILE A 265 -9.69 -17.24 14.06
CA ILE A 265 -10.34 -18.31 14.82
C ILE A 265 -10.58 -19.50 13.87
N ASP A 266 -9.62 -20.41 13.82
CA ASP A 266 -9.59 -21.60 12.97
C ASP A 266 -9.93 -22.89 13.76
N LYS A 267 -10.38 -22.75 15.02
CA LYS A 267 -10.84 -23.83 15.91
C LYS A 267 -11.98 -23.36 16.78
N ASN A 268 -12.80 -24.30 17.25
CA ASN A 268 -13.87 -23.98 18.20
C ASN A 268 -13.28 -23.42 19.50
N ILE A 269 -13.78 -22.29 19.91
CA ILE A 269 -13.49 -21.62 21.18
C ILE A 269 -14.80 -21.05 21.73
N ASN A 270 -15.06 -21.18 23.02
CA ASN A 270 -16.19 -20.51 23.62
C ASN A 270 -15.89 -19.03 23.87
N THR A 271 -16.94 -18.23 24.04
CA THR A 271 -16.84 -16.78 24.17
C THR A 271 -15.96 -16.36 25.34
N ASP A 272 -16.11 -17.00 26.52
CA ASP A 272 -15.34 -16.66 27.72
C ASP A 272 -13.83 -16.86 27.50
N HIS A 273 -13.45 -17.95 26.85
CA HIS A 273 -12.04 -18.23 26.53
C HIS A 273 -11.51 -17.27 25.47
N LEU A 274 -12.33 -16.89 24.49
CA LEU A 274 -11.95 -15.90 23.48
C LEU A 274 -11.69 -14.53 24.14
N ASP A 275 -12.56 -14.10 25.04
CA ASP A 275 -12.41 -12.84 25.77
C ASP A 275 -11.15 -12.82 26.63
N LEU A 276 -10.85 -13.91 27.32
CA LEU A 276 -9.60 -14.08 28.06
C LEU A 276 -8.37 -14.04 27.17
N LEU A 277 -8.43 -14.65 25.98
CA LEU A 277 -7.35 -14.62 25.00
C LEU A 277 -7.14 -13.20 24.46
N VAL A 278 -8.21 -12.50 24.07
CA VAL A 278 -8.14 -11.12 23.58
C VAL A 278 -7.60 -10.18 24.67
N ALA A 279 -8.05 -10.33 25.92
CA ALA A 279 -7.50 -9.59 27.06
C ALA A 279 -6.00 -9.86 27.26
N LYS A 280 -5.58 -11.12 27.11
CA LYS A 280 -4.18 -11.51 27.18
C LYS A 280 -3.36 -10.88 26.05
N LEU A 281 -3.83 -10.95 24.79
CA LEU A 281 -3.18 -10.31 23.65
C LEU A 281 -3.07 -8.79 23.85
N SER A 282 -4.14 -8.15 24.32
CA SER A 282 -4.18 -6.70 24.59
C SER A 282 -3.16 -6.28 25.65
N SER A 283 -2.85 -7.14 26.64
CA SER A 283 -1.83 -6.86 27.66
C SER A 283 -0.42 -6.66 27.08
N TYR A 284 -0.16 -7.16 25.87
CA TYR A 284 1.11 -6.98 25.14
C TYR A 284 1.12 -5.73 24.25
N ARG A 285 0.10 -4.87 24.36
CA ARG A 285 0.03 -3.56 23.68
C ARG A 285 0.19 -3.64 22.16
N PRO A 286 -0.59 -4.46 21.44
CA PRO A 286 -0.70 -4.33 20.00
C PRO A 286 -1.27 -2.95 19.65
N CYS A 287 -1.03 -2.48 18.42
CA CYS A 287 -1.67 -1.28 17.91
C CYS A 287 -3.18 -1.49 17.70
N GLU A 288 -3.55 -2.67 17.22
CA GLU A 288 -4.94 -3.06 16.96
C GLU A 288 -5.06 -4.59 16.99
N ILE A 289 -6.22 -5.09 17.43
CA ILE A 289 -6.61 -6.50 17.30
C ILE A 289 -7.91 -6.58 16.51
N ARG A 290 -7.88 -7.30 15.40
CA ARG A 290 -9.05 -7.69 14.61
C ARG A 290 -9.29 -9.18 14.79
N ILE A 291 -10.53 -9.58 15.01
CA ILE A 291 -10.93 -10.98 15.11
C ILE A 291 -11.58 -11.36 13.78
N ASP A 292 -11.10 -12.45 13.19
CA ASP A 292 -11.64 -13.01 11.97
C ASP A 292 -11.88 -14.51 12.18
N TYR A 293 -13.02 -15.00 11.74
CA TYR A 293 -13.36 -16.42 11.84
C TYR A 293 -12.99 -17.09 10.51
N ASP A 294 -12.09 -18.07 10.58
CA ASP A 294 -11.86 -18.97 9.46
C ASP A 294 -13.10 -19.85 9.33
N VAL A 295 -14.09 -19.34 8.65
CA VAL A 295 -15.23 -20.12 8.20
C VAL A 295 -14.63 -21.10 7.20
N ASN A 296 -14.27 -22.31 7.68
CA ASN A 296 -14.07 -23.45 6.81
C ASN A 296 -15.34 -23.57 6.00
N TYR A 297 -15.36 -23.00 4.78
CA TYR A 297 -16.31 -23.31 3.75
C TYR A 297 -16.10 -24.79 3.40
N ASN A 298 -16.43 -25.68 4.35
CA ASN A 298 -16.56 -27.07 4.09
C ASN A 298 -17.71 -27.21 3.08
N LYS A 299 -17.31 -27.00 1.81
CA LYS A 299 -18.01 -27.53 0.64
C LYS A 299 -19.50 -27.16 0.57
N VAL A 300 -19.82 -25.86 0.55
CA VAL A 300 -20.87 -25.47 -0.40
C VAL A 300 -20.21 -25.63 -1.77
N LYS A 301 -20.36 -26.80 -2.38
CA LYS A 301 -20.16 -26.97 -3.81
C LYS A 301 -21.23 -26.08 -4.46
N PHE A 302 -20.88 -24.85 -4.77
CA PHE A 302 -21.52 -24.15 -5.87
C PHE A 302 -21.21 -25.03 -7.07
N SER A 303 -22.22 -25.63 -7.66
CA SER A 303 -22.09 -26.28 -8.95
C SER A 303 -21.50 -25.26 -9.90
N GLU A 304 -20.44 -25.63 -10.62
CA GLU A 304 -19.71 -24.80 -11.59
C GLU A 304 -20.55 -24.36 -12.81
N GLU A 305 -21.87 -24.31 -12.70
CA GLU A 305 -22.83 -24.03 -13.78
C GLU A 305 -23.82 -22.90 -13.47
N SER A 306 -23.41 -21.86 -12.73
CA SER A 306 -24.21 -20.65 -12.74
C SER A 306 -23.31 -19.44 -12.97
N ASP A 307 -23.36 -18.89 -14.19
CA ASP A 307 -23.04 -17.51 -14.50
C ASP A 307 -23.92 -16.62 -13.60
N PHE A 308 -23.43 -16.21 -12.44
CA PHE A 308 -24.11 -15.28 -11.56
C PHE A 308 -23.96 -13.87 -12.12
N ASP A 309 -24.93 -13.45 -12.90
CA ASP A 309 -25.15 -12.04 -13.22
C ASP A 309 -25.67 -11.33 -11.96
N LEU A 310 -24.79 -10.58 -11.30
CA LEU A 310 -25.11 -9.80 -10.10
C LEU A 310 -25.98 -8.56 -10.37
N SER A 311 -26.30 -8.25 -11.62
CA SER A 311 -27.06 -7.04 -11.98
C SER A 311 -28.56 -7.08 -11.69
N GLY A 312 -29.08 -8.19 -11.15
CA GLY A 312 -30.49 -8.36 -10.82
C GLY A 312 -30.80 -9.10 -9.51
N VAL A 313 -29.82 -9.34 -8.67
CA VAL A 313 -30.00 -10.10 -7.42
C VAL A 313 -30.62 -9.22 -6.34
N ASP A 314 -31.82 -9.58 -5.85
CA ASP A 314 -32.39 -9.04 -4.62
C ASP A 314 -31.47 -9.47 -3.44
N ILE A 315 -30.78 -8.47 -2.83
CA ILE A 315 -29.82 -8.71 -1.73
C ILE A 315 -30.51 -9.43 -0.55
N ILE A 316 -31.78 -9.17 -0.30
CA ILE A 316 -32.56 -9.83 0.77
C ILE A 316 -32.76 -11.31 0.45
N GLU A 317 -33.04 -11.62 -0.81
CA GLU A 317 -33.18 -13.00 -1.28
C GLU A 317 -31.86 -13.76 -1.19
N ALA A 318 -30.76 -13.14 -1.62
CA ALA A 318 -29.40 -13.70 -1.50
C ALA A 318 -28.99 -13.95 -0.03
N ILE A 319 -29.27 -13.02 0.89
CA ILE A 319 -29.05 -13.19 2.32
C ILE A 319 -29.87 -14.37 2.86
N THR A 320 -31.14 -14.47 2.45
CA THR A 320 -32.05 -15.52 2.91
C THR A 320 -31.58 -16.90 2.42
N GLU A 321 -31.22 -17.02 1.15
CA GLU A 321 -30.67 -18.26 0.58
C GLU A 321 -29.35 -18.65 1.28
N PHE A 322 -28.45 -17.71 1.47
CA PHE A 322 -27.18 -17.95 2.14
C PHE A 322 -27.38 -18.47 3.57
N VAL A 323 -28.23 -17.82 4.37
CA VAL A 323 -28.52 -18.25 5.75
C VAL A 323 -29.18 -19.64 5.77
N ASN A 324 -30.04 -19.96 4.79
CA ASN A 324 -30.67 -21.27 4.69
C ASN A 324 -29.68 -22.39 4.36
N LEU A 325 -28.56 -22.08 3.70
CA LEU A 325 -27.47 -23.05 3.41
C LEU A 325 -26.57 -23.31 4.63
N LEU A 326 -26.55 -22.43 5.62
CA LEU A 326 -25.75 -22.62 6.84
C LEU A 326 -26.37 -23.71 7.73
N ASP A 327 -25.52 -24.53 8.34
CA ASP A 327 -25.92 -25.52 9.34
C ASP A 327 -25.92 -24.88 10.74
N ILE A 328 -26.94 -24.02 10.99
CA ILE A 328 -27.12 -23.30 12.25
C ILE A 328 -28.55 -23.47 12.77
N GLU A 329 -28.69 -23.47 14.08
CA GLU A 329 -29.99 -23.34 14.73
C GLU A 329 -30.48 -21.90 14.61
N ASN A 330 -31.79 -21.67 14.56
CA ASN A 330 -32.42 -20.33 14.50
C ASN A 330 -32.22 -19.51 13.19
N LYS A 331 -32.16 -20.19 12.04
CA LYS A 331 -32.02 -19.55 10.72
C LYS A 331 -32.99 -18.38 10.50
N SER A 332 -34.25 -18.52 10.90
CA SER A 332 -35.26 -17.47 10.75
C SER A 332 -34.95 -16.19 11.55
N GLU A 333 -34.34 -16.30 12.72
CA GLU A 333 -33.91 -15.13 13.51
C GLU A 333 -32.72 -14.44 12.89
N VAL A 334 -31.77 -15.22 12.33
CA VAL A 334 -30.60 -14.70 11.64
C VAL A 334 -30.99 -13.98 10.35
N VAL A 335 -31.91 -14.55 9.55
CA VAL A 335 -32.46 -13.89 8.37
C VAL A 335 -33.12 -12.58 8.74
N LYS A 336 -33.99 -12.59 9.74
CA LYS A 336 -34.68 -11.37 10.20
C LYS A 336 -33.69 -10.30 10.66
N TYR A 337 -32.70 -10.67 11.47
CA TYR A 337 -31.69 -9.74 11.98
C TYR A 337 -30.83 -9.13 10.85
N THR A 338 -30.38 -9.94 9.91
CA THR A 338 -29.54 -9.47 8.79
C THR A 338 -30.35 -8.60 7.82
N THR A 339 -31.62 -8.93 7.59
CA THR A 339 -32.53 -8.11 6.77
C THR A 339 -32.83 -6.75 7.43
N ASP A 340 -33.06 -6.73 8.74
CA ASP A 340 -33.25 -5.49 9.50
C ASP A 340 -32.00 -4.60 9.50
N LEU A 341 -30.81 -5.19 9.58
CA LEU A 341 -29.53 -4.48 9.47
C LEU A 341 -29.35 -3.85 8.09
N PHE A 342 -29.67 -4.60 7.03
CA PHE A 342 -29.58 -4.10 5.66
C PHE A 342 -30.55 -2.93 5.44
N ALA A 343 -31.81 -3.06 5.85
CA ALA A 343 -32.78 -1.98 5.76
C ALA A 343 -32.31 -0.70 6.46
N ARG A 344 -31.72 -0.82 7.67
CA ARG A 344 -31.17 0.34 8.39
C ARG A 344 -29.94 0.96 7.70
N SER A 345 -29.19 0.19 6.93
CA SER A 345 -28.01 0.69 6.19
C SER A 345 -28.39 1.48 4.94
N THR A 346 -29.55 1.19 4.35
CA THR A 346 -30.09 1.86 3.17
C THR A 346 -30.92 3.11 3.50
N ASP A 347 -31.36 3.27 4.76
CA ASP A 347 -32.17 4.41 5.24
C ASP A 347 -31.31 5.59 5.79
N ARG A 348 -30.00 5.63 5.52
CA ARG A 348 -29.20 6.82 5.85
C ARG A 348 -29.20 7.79 4.68
N PRO A 349 -29.61 9.07 4.91
CA PRO A 349 -29.61 10.13 3.90
C PRO A 349 -28.20 10.50 3.44
#